data_678f560d4080018e76e7f6ba6a768626
#
_entry.id   678f560d4080018e76e7f6ba6a768626
#
_cell.length_a   1.000
_cell.length_b   1.000
_cell.length_c   1.000
_cell.angle_alpha   90.00
_cell.angle_beta   90.00
_cell.angle_gamma   90.00
#
_symmetry.space_group_name_H-M   'P 1'
#
loop_
_entity.id
_entity.type
_entity.pdbx_description
1 polymer ?
#
loop_
_entity_poly.entity_id
_entity_poly.type
_entity_poly.pdbx_seq_one_letter_code
_entity_poly.pdbx_strand_id
1 'polypeptide(L)'
;MPYHESPDFEATRTFYTRVLGLEEGHFGGGYIGFGSGQAQVVFAPPGVEPVLPDIGVDVDSRGAVDVAHAEAVQAGHEVIYGPVDEPWGVRRFFVRDPHGVVISVLAHE
;
A
#
# COMPACT_ATOMS: atom_id res chain seq x y z
N MET A 1 2.69 -4.00 5.21
CA MET A 1 1.31 -3.69 5.58
C MET A 1 0.34 -4.28 4.58
N PRO A 2 -0.57 -5.15 5.00
CA PRO A 2 -1.57 -5.72 4.11
C PRO A 2 -2.64 -4.70 3.72
N TYR A 3 -3.18 -4.88 2.51
CA TYR A 3 -4.23 -4.02 1.96
C TYR A 3 -5.46 -4.87 1.66
N HIS A 4 -6.64 -4.31 1.94
CA HIS A 4 -7.92 -4.94 1.62
C HIS A 4 -8.90 -3.87 1.14
N GLU A 5 -9.87 -4.28 0.32
CA GLU A 5 -11.00 -3.43 0.01
C GLU A 5 -12.00 -3.47 1.16
N SER A 6 -12.60 -2.30 1.45
CA SER A 6 -13.66 -2.21 2.43
C SER A 6 -14.87 -1.51 1.80
N PRO A 7 -16.00 -2.22 1.58
CA PRO A 7 -17.21 -1.60 1.08
C PRO A 7 -17.96 -0.80 2.16
N ASP A 8 -17.59 -0.96 3.43
CA ASP A 8 -18.22 -0.28 4.56
C ASP A 8 -17.15 0.15 5.56
N PHE A 9 -16.65 1.37 5.41
CA PHE A 9 -15.61 1.92 6.28
C PHE A 9 -16.10 2.09 7.72
N GLU A 10 -17.39 2.36 7.95
CA GLU A 10 -17.91 2.48 9.31
C GLU A 10 -17.81 1.17 10.08
N ALA A 11 -18.22 0.07 9.47
CA ALA A 11 -18.11 -1.25 10.10
C ALA A 11 -16.64 -1.62 10.33
N THR A 12 -15.79 -1.37 9.35
CA THR A 12 -14.35 -1.63 9.45
C THR A 12 -13.73 -0.80 10.57
N ARG A 13 -14.00 0.49 10.59
CA ARG A 13 -13.50 1.40 11.63
C ARG A 13 -13.91 0.93 13.02
N THR A 14 -15.18 0.60 13.20
CA THR A 14 -15.70 0.15 14.49
C THR A 14 -14.98 -1.09 14.97
N PHE A 15 -14.76 -2.07 14.08
CA PHE A 15 -14.06 -3.30 14.46
C PHE A 15 -12.62 -3.03 14.88
N TYR A 16 -11.84 -2.37 14.02
CA TYR A 16 -10.41 -2.20 14.27
C TYR A 16 -10.11 -1.24 15.41
N THR A 17 -10.94 -0.20 15.62
CA THR A 17 -10.69 0.75 16.71
C THR A 17 -11.28 0.30 18.03
N ARG A 18 -12.51 -0.24 18.05
CA ARG A 18 -13.20 -0.59 19.30
C ARG A 18 -12.89 -2.00 19.77
N VAL A 19 -12.86 -2.96 18.86
CA VAL A 19 -12.61 -4.36 19.24
C VAL A 19 -11.12 -4.60 19.43
N LEU A 20 -10.28 -4.12 18.51
CA LEU A 20 -8.84 -4.36 18.55
C LEU A 20 -8.03 -3.23 19.19
N GLY A 21 -8.63 -2.07 19.40
CA GLY A 21 -7.96 -0.94 20.04
C GLY A 21 -6.89 -0.27 19.19
N LEU A 22 -6.95 -0.42 17.87
CA LEU A 22 -5.96 0.17 16.97
C LEU A 22 -6.28 1.63 16.68
N GLU A 23 -5.28 2.41 16.31
CA GLU A 23 -5.43 3.80 15.92
C GLU A 23 -5.71 3.91 14.43
N GLU A 24 -6.61 4.81 14.06
CA GLU A 24 -6.96 5.10 12.67
C GLU A 24 -6.03 6.16 12.10
N GLY A 25 -5.57 5.94 10.84
CA GLY A 25 -4.81 6.92 10.09
C GLY A 25 -5.33 7.06 8.66
N HIS A 26 -5.11 8.22 8.07
CA HIS A 26 -5.51 8.51 6.69
C HIS A 26 -4.26 8.73 5.85
N PHE A 27 -4.14 7.96 4.76
CA PHE A 27 -2.90 7.94 3.95
C PHE A 27 -3.03 8.69 2.63
N GLY A 28 -4.19 9.29 2.34
CA GLY A 28 -4.47 9.89 1.04
C GLY A 28 -4.97 8.86 0.03
N GLY A 29 -5.38 9.31 -1.15
CA GLY A 29 -5.89 8.41 -2.19
C GLY A 29 -7.10 7.58 -1.80
N GLY A 30 -7.80 7.93 -0.72
CA GLY A 30 -8.94 7.17 -0.20
C GLY A 30 -8.58 6.04 0.75
N TYR A 31 -7.29 5.85 1.05
CA TYR A 31 -6.84 4.78 1.95
C TYR A 31 -7.00 5.16 3.41
N ILE A 32 -7.51 4.22 4.22
CA ILE A 32 -7.59 4.34 5.67
C ILE A 32 -6.83 3.17 6.28
N GLY A 33 -5.96 3.46 7.23
CA GLY A 33 -5.19 2.43 7.91
C GLY A 33 -5.49 2.36 9.39
N PHE A 34 -5.23 1.21 9.97
CA PHE A 34 -5.35 0.96 11.40
C PHE A 34 -4.07 0.29 11.88
N GLY A 35 -3.47 0.81 12.93
CA GLY A 35 -2.19 0.30 13.37
C GLY A 35 -1.90 0.51 14.84
N SER A 36 -0.91 -0.21 15.31
CA SER A 36 -0.35 -0.10 16.65
C SER A 36 1.11 -0.51 16.59
N GLY A 37 2.02 0.37 17.01
CA GLY A 37 3.45 0.09 16.93
C GLY A 37 3.89 -0.16 15.50
N GLN A 38 4.34 -1.38 15.21
CA GLN A 38 4.84 -1.75 13.88
C GLN A 38 3.83 -2.52 13.03
N ALA A 39 2.68 -2.89 13.60
CA ALA A 39 1.63 -3.60 12.87
C ALA A 39 0.65 -2.62 12.27
N GLN A 40 0.28 -2.84 10.99
CA GLN A 40 -0.63 -1.96 10.29
C GLN A 40 -1.40 -2.71 9.22
N VAL A 41 -2.69 -2.41 9.09
CA VAL A 41 -3.52 -2.88 7.99
C VAL A 41 -4.17 -1.67 7.32
N VAL A 42 -4.28 -1.71 5.99
CA VAL A 42 -4.78 -0.58 5.19
C VAL A 42 -5.99 -1.02 4.39
N PHE A 43 -7.01 -0.17 4.37
CA PHE A 43 -8.25 -0.41 3.63
C PHE A 43 -8.46 0.67 2.57
N ALA A 44 -9.00 0.25 1.42
CA ALA A 44 -9.33 1.12 0.31
C ALA A 44 -10.81 0.97 -0.06
N PRO A 45 -11.44 2.02 -0.62
CA PRO A 45 -12.76 1.85 -1.20
C PRO A 45 -12.67 0.92 -2.42
N PRO A 46 -13.75 0.16 -2.72
CA PRO A 46 -13.77 -0.69 -3.90
C PRO A 46 -13.49 0.11 -5.17
N GLY A 47 -12.64 -0.43 -6.04
CA GLY A 47 -12.35 0.15 -7.34
C GLY A 47 -11.44 1.36 -7.33
N VAL A 48 -10.81 1.70 -6.20
CA VAL A 48 -9.88 2.85 -6.12
C VAL A 48 -8.63 2.63 -6.99
N GLU A 49 -8.24 1.39 -7.19
CA GLU A 49 -7.15 0.99 -8.06
C GLU A 49 -7.62 -0.09 -9.03
N PRO A 50 -7.14 -0.11 -10.30
CA PRO A 50 -7.42 -1.21 -11.22
C PRO A 50 -6.96 -2.56 -10.70
N VAL A 51 -5.79 -2.58 -10.03
CA VAL A 51 -5.27 -3.74 -9.31
C VAL A 51 -4.84 -3.25 -7.94
N LEU A 52 -5.53 -3.70 -6.88
CA LEU A 52 -5.16 -3.34 -5.52
C LEU A 52 -3.95 -4.18 -5.10
N PRO A 53 -2.90 -3.57 -4.53
CA PRO A 53 -1.81 -4.33 -3.94
C PRO A 53 -2.29 -5.20 -2.79
N ASP A 54 -1.62 -6.33 -2.58
CA ASP A 54 -1.88 -7.20 -1.44
C ASP A 54 -1.16 -6.70 -0.20
N ILE A 55 0.07 -6.22 -0.38
CA ILE A 55 0.89 -5.68 0.72
C ILE A 55 1.65 -4.45 0.25
N GLY A 56 2.03 -3.60 1.20
CA GLY A 56 2.90 -2.47 0.99
C GLY A 56 4.21 -2.64 1.73
N VAL A 57 5.30 -2.24 1.09
CA VAL A 57 6.65 -2.24 1.66
C VAL A 57 7.20 -0.82 1.58
N ASP A 58 7.38 -0.19 2.74
CA ASP A 58 8.02 1.12 2.82
C ASP A 58 9.52 0.98 2.64
N VAL A 59 10.08 1.80 1.76
CA VAL A 59 11.53 1.92 1.59
C VAL A 59 11.99 3.31 2.02
N ASP A 60 13.31 3.48 2.20
CA ASP A 60 13.86 4.65 2.91
C ASP A 60 13.71 5.97 2.17
N SER A 61 13.61 5.93 0.84
CA SER A 61 13.62 7.15 0.03
C SER A 61 12.99 6.93 -1.34
N ARG A 62 12.67 8.03 -2.01
CA ARG A 62 12.22 7.99 -3.42
C ARG A 62 13.27 7.35 -4.32
N GLY A 63 14.55 7.62 -4.08
CA GLY A 63 15.63 6.96 -4.82
C GLY A 63 15.65 5.44 -4.60
N ALA A 64 15.31 4.98 -3.41
CA ALA A 64 15.21 3.55 -3.13
C ALA A 64 14.06 2.90 -3.89
N VAL A 65 12.96 3.61 -4.12
CA VAL A 65 11.87 3.15 -5.00
C VAL A 65 12.40 2.90 -6.41
N ASP A 66 13.18 3.85 -6.95
CA ASP A 66 13.72 3.73 -8.31
C ASP A 66 14.73 2.60 -8.43
N VAL A 67 15.56 2.40 -7.39
CA VAL A 67 16.51 1.28 -7.36
C VAL A 67 15.76 -0.06 -7.35
N ALA A 68 14.73 -0.19 -6.51
CA ALA A 68 13.92 -1.40 -6.46
C ALA A 68 13.21 -1.67 -7.80
N HIS A 69 12.71 -0.63 -8.45
CA HIS A 69 12.09 -0.74 -9.77
C HIS A 69 13.08 -1.25 -10.81
N ALA A 70 14.27 -0.68 -10.87
CA ALA A 70 15.30 -1.11 -11.82
C ALA A 70 15.69 -2.57 -11.61
N GLU A 71 15.84 -3.00 -10.35
CA GLU A 71 16.13 -4.39 -10.01
C GLU A 71 15.01 -5.33 -10.44
N ALA A 72 13.75 -4.94 -10.21
CA ALA A 72 12.59 -5.74 -10.59
C ALA A 72 12.53 -5.94 -12.11
N VAL A 73 12.74 -4.87 -12.89
CA VAL A 73 12.75 -4.91 -14.35
C VAL A 73 13.89 -5.82 -14.84
N GLN A 74 15.09 -5.65 -14.28
CA GLN A 74 16.26 -6.44 -14.68
C GLN A 74 16.07 -7.93 -14.37
N ALA A 75 15.41 -8.26 -13.27
CA ALA A 75 15.13 -9.63 -12.88
C ALA A 75 13.92 -10.25 -13.62
N GLY A 76 13.23 -9.47 -14.44
CA GLY A 76 12.12 -9.97 -15.26
C GLY A 76 10.78 -10.05 -14.54
N HIS A 77 10.61 -9.34 -13.41
CA HIS A 77 9.33 -9.29 -12.71
C HIS A 77 8.36 -8.34 -13.39
N GLU A 78 7.07 -8.67 -13.31
CA GLU A 78 6.02 -7.85 -13.92
C GLU A 78 5.76 -6.60 -13.09
N VAL A 79 6.03 -5.42 -13.66
CA VAL A 79 5.65 -4.13 -13.07
C VAL A 79 4.26 -3.76 -13.56
N ILE A 80 3.33 -3.60 -12.64
CA ILE A 80 1.90 -3.37 -12.94
C ILE A 80 1.61 -1.88 -13.04
N TYR A 81 2.29 -1.04 -12.26
CA TYR A 81 2.01 0.37 -12.12
C TYR A 81 3.22 1.13 -11.63
N GLY A 82 3.44 2.32 -12.19
CA GLY A 82 4.47 3.24 -11.75
C GLY A 82 5.89 2.89 -12.22
N PRO A 83 6.90 3.54 -11.64
CA PRO A 83 6.87 4.46 -10.49
C PRO A 83 6.18 5.78 -10.80
N VAL A 84 5.41 6.27 -9.84
CA VAL A 84 4.64 7.51 -9.95
C VAL A 84 4.78 8.30 -8.64
N ASP A 85 4.90 9.62 -8.76
CA ASP A 85 4.76 10.52 -7.61
C ASP A 85 3.29 10.84 -7.45
N GLU A 86 2.68 10.31 -6.41
CA GLU A 86 1.26 10.52 -6.15
C GLU A 86 1.02 11.88 -5.50
N PRO A 87 -0.16 12.51 -5.74
CA PRO A 87 -0.42 13.86 -5.22
C PRO A 87 -0.48 13.95 -3.70
N TRP A 88 -0.59 12.83 -2.99
CA TRP A 88 -0.59 12.80 -1.53
C TRP A 88 0.78 12.56 -0.90
N GLY A 89 1.86 12.76 -1.66
CA GLY A 89 3.21 12.77 -1.09
C GLY A 89 3.89 11.41 -1.03
N VAL A 90 3.53 10.50 -1.90
CA VAL A 90 4.10 9.16 -1.98
C VAL A 90 4.65 8.91 -3.37
N ARG A 91 5.86 8.34 -3.47
CA ARG A 91 6.34 7.74 -4.71
C ARG A 91 6.21 6.23 -4.60
N ARG A 92 5.59 5.57 -5.58
CA ARG A 92 5.33 4.13 -5.51
C ARG A 92 5.33 3.45 -6.86
N PHE A 93 5.56 2.14 -6.85
CA PHE A 93 5.25 1.26 -7.98
C PHE A 93 4.70 -0.06 -7.46
N PHE A 94 3.96 -0.75 -8.32
CA PHE A 94 3.40 -2.07 -8.01
C PHE A 94 4.10 -3.12 -8.84
N VAL A 95 4.47 -4.23 -8.22
CA VAL A 95 5.18 -5.33 -8.86
C VAL A 95 4.62 -6.67 -8.37
N ARG A 96 4.59 -7.67 -9.25
CA ARG A 96 4.26 -9.04 -8.83
C ARG A 96 5.51 -9.74 -8.36
N ASP A 97 5.38 -10.42 -7.21
CA ASP A 97 6.45 -11.32 -6.76
C ASP A 97 6.36 -12.68 -7.51
N PRO A 98 7.31 -13.63 -7.26
CA PRO A 98 7.27 -14.93 -7.95
C PRO A 98 6.02 -15.77 -7.69
N HIS A 99 5.26 -15.47 -6.65
CA HIS A 99 4.02 -16.17 -6.30
C HIS A 99 2.76 -15.46 -6.78
N GLY A 100 2.89 -14.34 -7.50
CA GLY A 100 1.76 -13.55 -8.00
C GLY A 100 1.22 -12.54 -7.00
N VAL A 101 1.85 -12.39 -5.85
CA VAL A 101 1.45 -11.37 -4.85
C VAL A 101 1.79 -9.99 -5.39
N VAL A 102 0.84 -9.08 -5.34
CA VAL A 102 1.05 -7.69 -5.79
C VAL A 102 1.58 -6.86 -4.62
N ILE A 103 2.75 -6.29 -4.81
CA ILE A 103 3.45 -5.51 -3.78
C ILE A 103 3.51 -4.05 -4.20
N SER A 104 3.07 -3.15 -3.33
CA SER A 104 3.31 -1.71 -3.46
C SER A 104 4.63 -1.40 -2.78
N VAL A 105 5.63 -0.97 -3.55
CA VAL A 105 6.90 -0.47 -3.02
C VAL A 105 6.79 1.05 -2.98
N LEU A 106 6.90 1.64 -1.80
CA LEU A 106 6.60 3.06 -1.65
C LEU A 106 7.56 3.77 -0.69
N ALA A 107 7.70 5.07 -0.91
CA ALA A 107 8.40 5.96 -0.01
C ALA A 107 7.59 7.24 0.18
N HIS A 108 7.54 7.72 1.41
CA HIS A 108 6.95 9.02 1.75
C HIS A 108 7.96 10.14 1.53
N GLU A 109 7.47 11.33 1.35
CA GLU A 109 8.31 12.52 1.27
C GLU A 109 8.99 12.84 2.60
#